data_5c61f43a26ba4c64ed07d9646645502a
#
_entry.id   5c61f43a26ba4c64ed07d9646645502a
#
_cell.length_a   1.000
_cell.length_b   1.000
_cell.length_c   1.000
_cell.angle_alpha   90.00
_cell.angle_beta   90.00
_cell.angle_gamma   90.00
#
_symmetry.space_group_name_H-M   'P 1'
#
loop_
_entity.id
_entity.type
_entity.pdbx_description
1 polymer ?
#
loop_
_entity_poly.entity_id
_entity_poly.type
_entity_poly.pdbx_seq_one_letter_code
_entity_poly.pdbx_strand_id
1 'polypeptide(L)'
;IFISGNGSNMKNLVKFSKTKNAPILVDLVISSNKKSNAIQYLKKNKINFKVFNFKQKNKDERKISDILKKRNTQLICLAGFMKILSGSFIKKFNGKILNIHPSLLPKYKGLNTHERAIINKERFSGCTVHFVNSKLDSGKIIIQKKVRINKKDDPKSLSKKILKQEHLLYPKALKKILSKT
;
A
#
# COMPACT_ATOMS: atom_id res chain seq x y z
N ILE A 1 3.21 -1.34 -8.28
CA ILE A 1 2.83 -1.62 -6.87
C ILE A 1 4.08 -1.97 -6.09
N PHE A 2 4.25 -1.45 -4.85
CA PHE A 2 5.38 -1.79 -3.96
C PHE A 2 4.88 -2.64 -2.78
N ILE A 3 5.62 -3.71 -2.45
CA ILE A 3 5.27 -4.67 -1.40
C ILE A 3 6.49 -5.10 -0.57
N SER A 4 6.26 -5.63 0.64
CA SER A 4 7.29 -6.29 1.46
C SER A 4 6.88 -7.68 1.96
N GLY A 5 5.59 -7.94 2.13
CA GLY A 5 5.04 -9.13 2.77
C GLY A 5 4.21 -10.02 1.84
N ASN A 6 3.12 -10.57 2.35
CA ASN A 6 2.27 -11.55 1.66
C ASN A 6 1.53 -11.02 0.42
N GLY A 7 1.48 -9.70 0.23
CA GLY A 7 0.93 -9.06 -0.95
C GLY A 7 -0.58 -9.19 -1.13
N SER A 8 -1.37 -9.30 -0.06
CA SER A 8 -2.83 -9.44 -0.16
C SER A 8 -3.48 -8.24 -0.86
N ASN A 9 -3.12 -7.02 -0.46
CA ASN A 9 -3.55 -5.79 -1.14
C ASN A 9 -3.06 -5.74 -2.60
N MET A 10 -1.81 -6.14 -2.87
CA MET A 10 -1.28 -6.22 -4.23
C MET A 10 -2.13 -7.19 -5.08
N LYS A 11 -2.40 -8.41 -4.58
CA LYS A 11 -3.25 -9.39 -5.29
C LYS A 11 -4.63 -8.82 -5.59
N ASN A 12 -5.20 -8.09 -4.63
CA ASN A 12 -6.50 -7.42 -4.79
C ASN A 12 -6.45 -6.32 -5.87
N LEU A 13 -5.41 -5.49 -5.87
CA LEU A 13 -5.21 -4.45 -6.90
C LEU A 13 -4.98 -5.05 -8.29
N VAL A 14 -4.24 -6.17 -8.39
CA VAL A 14 -4.07 -6.91 -9.66
C VAL A 14 -5.41 -7.45 -10.16
N LYS A 15 -6.23 -8.03 -9.30
CA LYS A 15 -7.58 -8.46 -9.69
C LYS A 15 -8.44 -7.29 -10.14
N PHE A 16 -8.41 -6.21 -9.38
CA PHE A 16 -9.14 -4.99 -9.70
C PHE A 16 -8.72 -4.40 -11.06
N SER A 17 -7.42 -4.35 -11.38
CA SER A 17 -6.92 -3.81 -12.65
C SER A 17 -7.39 -4.60 -13.88
N LYS A 18 -7.86 -5.83 -13.69
CA LYS A 18 -8.40 -6.69 -14.77
C LYS A 18 -9.92 -6.56 -14.94
N THR A 19 -10.60 -5.79 -14.09
CA THR A 19 -12.05 -5.58 -14.22
C THR A 19 -12.35 -4.59 -15.34
N LYS A 20 -13.51 -4.75 -15.99
CA LYS A 20 -14.02 -3.78 -16.97
C LYS A 20 -14.09 -2.39 -16.30
N ASN A 21 -13.61 -1.38 -16.94
CA ASN A 21 -13.57 0.00 -16.41
C ASN A 21 -12.61 0.23 -15.20
N ALA A 22 -11.61 -0.61 -15.00
CA ALA A 22 -10.55 -0.30 -14.05
C ALA A 22 -9.72 0.90 -14.55
N PRO A 23 -9.51 1.94 -13.73
CA PRO A 23 -8.76 3.13 -14.16
C PRO A 23 -7.24 2.93 -14.07
N ILE A 24 -6.77 1.74 -13.82
CA ILE A 24 -5.35 1.39 -13.65
C ILE A 24 -4.97 0.15 -14.44
N LEU A 25 -3.71 0.13 -14.86
CA LEU A 25 -3.00 -1.06 -15.33
C LEU A 25 -1.85 -1.36 -14.36
N VAL A 26 -1.72 -2.61 -13.93
CA VAL A 26 -0.57 -3.04 -13.12
C VAL A 26 0.53 -3.54 -14.05
N ASP A 27 1.51 -2.67 -14.30
CA ASP A 27 2.64 -2.96 -15.18
C ASP A 27 3.82 -3.61 -14.45
N LEU A 28 4.10 -3.19 -13.20
CA LEU A 28 5.26 -3.67 -12.44
C LEU A 28 4.93 -3.80 -10.95
N VAL A 29 5.47 -4.85 -10.31
CA VAL A 29 5.50 -4.99 -8.87
C VAL A 29 6.95 -4.95 -8.39
N ILE A 30 7.24 -4.10 -7.38
CA ILE A 30 8.53 -4.04 -6.70
C ILE A 30 8.38 -4.65 -5.31
N SER A 31 9.16 -5.68 -5.02
CA SER A 31 9.23 -6.29 -3.69
C SER A 31 10.50 -5.88 -2.98
N SER A 32 10.39 -5.47 -1.71
CA SER A 32 11.56 -5.24 -0.86
C SER A 32 12.13 -6.51 -0.22
N ASN A 33 11.50 -7.66 -0.45
CA ASN A 33 11.86 -8.93 0.17
C ASN A 33 11.81 -10.07 -0.85
N LYS A 34 12.97 -10.70 -1.10
CA LYS A 34 13.08 -11.86 -2.00
C LYS A 34 12.34 -13.13 -1.51
N LYS A 35 12.10 -13.22 -0.20
CA LYS A 35 11.37 -14.33 0.44
C LYS A 35 9.87 -14.05 0.59
N SER A 36 9.35 -12.99 0.00
CA SER A 36 7.92 -12.66 0.06
C SER A 36 7.06 -13.75 -0.61
N ASN A 37 6.06 -14.24 0.09
CA ASN A 37 5.07 -15.20 -0.46
C ASN A 37 4.32 -14.64 -1.69
N ALA A 38 4.33 -13.32 -1.87
CA ALA A 38 3.75 -12.69 -3.04
C ALA A 38 4.50 -13.05 -4.34
N ILE A 39 5.80 -13.39 -4.29
CA ILE A 39 6.61 -13.69 -5.47
C ILE A 39 6.10 -14.93 -6.22
N GLN A 40 5.68 -15.96 -5.48
CA GLN A 40 5.08 -17.15 -6.11
C GLN A 40 3.81 -16.79 -6.89
N TYR A 41 2.96 -15.94 -6.32
CA TYR A 41 1.76 -15.45 -7.00
C TYR A 41 2.11 -14.64 -8.26
N LEU A 42 3.13 -13.78 -8.21
CA LEU A 42 3.57 -12.96 -9.33
C LEU A 42 4.09 -13.83 -10.48
N LYS A 43 4.92 -14.85 -10.17
CA LYS A 43 5.41 -15.82 -11.15
C LYS A 43 4.28 -16.61 -11.80
N LYS A 44 3.38 -17.20 -10.98
CA LYS A 44 2.23 -17.98 -11.47
C LYS A 44 1.32 -17.18 -12.39
N ASN A 45 1.14 -15.90 -12.12
CA ASN A 45 0.24 -15.03 -12.89
C ASN A 45 0.96 -14.21 -13.98
N LYS A 46 2.24 -14.50 -14.27
CA LYS A 46 3.07 -13.82 -15.27
C LYS A 46 3.09 -12.29 -15.13
N ILE A 47 3.12 -11.80 -13.87
CA ILE A 47 3.17 -10.37 -13.55
C ILE A 47 4.63 -9.96 -13.47
N ASN A 48 5.00 -8.89 -14.16
CA ASN A 48 6.34 -8.33 -14.10
C ASN A 48 6.67 -7.90 -12.66
N PHE A 49 7.82 -8.33 -12.16
CA PHE A 49 8.29 -7.90 -10.85
C PHE A 49 9.81 -7.76 -10.78
N LYS A 50 10.26 -6.97 -9.83
CA LYS A 50 11.67 -6.82 -9.47
C LYS A 50 11.80 -6.82 -7.94
N VAL A 51 12.98 -7.28 -7.48
CA VAL A 51 13.29 -7.33 -6.04
C VAL A 51 14.44 -6.39 -5.74
N PHE A 52 14.24 -5.50 -4.75
CA PHE A 52 15.25 -4.60 -4.22
C PHE A 52 15.26 -4.73 -2.70
N ASN A 53 16.39 -5.08 -2.09
CA ASN A 53 16.46 -5.34 -0.65
C ASN A 53 16.54 -4.07 0.21
N PHE A 54 16.74 -2.92 -0.41
CA PHE A 54 16.90 -1.61 0.24
C PHE A 54 18.07 -1.54 1.25
N LYS A 55 19.06 -2.44 1.16
CA LYS A 55 20.29 -2.34 1.93
C LYS A 55 21.10 -1.09 1.53
N GLN A 56 21.15 -0.81 0.23
CA GLN A 56 21.72 0.41 -0.33
C GLN A 56 20.60 1.31 -0.83
N LYS A 57 19.82 1.87 0.08
CA LYS A 57 18.57 2.58 -0.19
C LYS A 57 18.69 3.58 -1.35
N ASN A 58 19.66 4.48 -1.31
CA ASN A 58 19.82 5.52 -2.34
C ASN A 58 20.12 4.93 -3.72
N LYS A 59 20.92 3.86 -3.79
CA LYS A 59 21.24 3.17 -5.05
C LYS A 59 20.02 2.41 -5.58
N ASP A 60 19.30 1.74 -4.71
CA ASP A 60 18.08 1.01 -5.08
C ASP A 60 17.00 1.98 -5.55
N GLU A 61 16.78 3.09 -4.86
CA GLU A 61 15.81 4.13 -5.25
C GLU A 61 16.15 4.77 -6.60
N ARG A 62 17.44 5.02 -6.90
CA ARG A 62 17.86 5.49 -8.23
C ARG A 62 17.49 4.49 -9.32
N LYS A 63 17.88 3.22 -9.16
CA LYS A 63 17.53 2.16 -10.12
C LYS A 63 16.02 2.02 -10.31
N ILE A 64 15.26 2.11 -9.21
CA ILE A 64 13.79 2.07 -9.25
C ILE A 64 13.27 3.26 -10.04
N SER A 65 13.74 4.47 -9.79
CA SER A 65 13.35 5.69 -10.51
C SER A 65 13.59 5.55 -12.02
N ASP A 66 14.75 5.03 -12.43
CA ASP A 66 15.08 4.82 -13.85
C ASP A 66 14.12 3.82 -14.50
N ILE A 67 13.79 2.74 -13.80
CA ILE A 67 12.83 1.74 -14.29
C ILE A 67 11.44 2.35 -14.45
N LEU A 68 10.98 3.09 -13.45
CA LEU A 68 9.65 3.73 -13.45
C LEU A 68 9.55 4.79 -14.56
N LYS A 69 10.62 5.57 -14.77
CA LYS A 69 10.70 6.56 -15.85
C LYS A 69 10.62 5.90 -17.23
N LYS A 70 11.42 4.84 -17.46
CA LYS A 70 11.40 4.08 -18.74
C LYS A 70 10.04 3.46 -19.04
N ARG A 71 9.23 3.19 -18.01
CA ARG A 71 7.89 2.60 -18.10
C ARG A 71 6.77 3.65 -18.11
N ASN A 72 7.10 4.93 -18.11
CA ASN A 72 6.11 6.03 -18.01
C ASN A 72 5.11 5.80 -16.85
N THR A 73 5.60 5.32 -15.69
CA THR A 73 4.77 5.03 -14.53
C THR A 73 4.21 6.32 -13.94
N GLN A 74 2.89 6.43 -13.84
CA GLN A 74 2.18 7.61 -13.34
C GLN A 74 1.71 7.46 -11.88
N LEU A 75 1.66 6.22 -11.39
CA LEU A 75 1.11 5.91 -10.08
C LEU A 75 1.91 4.81 -9.37
N ILE A 76 2.27 5.06 -8.12
CA ILE A 76 2.82 4.05 -7.22
C ILE A 76 1.79 3.75 -6.13
N CYS A 77 1.43 2.48 -5.95
CA CYS A 77 0.60 2.01 -4.84
C CYS A 77 1.47 1.25 -3.85
N LEU A 78 1.64 1.77 -2.63
CA LEU A 78 2.27 1.05 -1.54
C LEU A 78 1.22 0.11 -0.91
N ALA A 79 1.50 -1.20 -0.93
CA ALA A 79 0.56 -2.24 -0.51
C ALA A 79 1.23 -3.19 0.51
N GLY A 80 1.36 -2.74 1.74
CA GLY A 80 2.13 -3.42 2.77
C GLY A 80 3.64 -3.30 2.52
N PHE A 81 4.10 -2.13 2.10
CA PHE A 81 5.50 -1.82 1.88
C PHE A 81 6.13 -1.30 3.17
N MET A 82 7.08 -2.05 3.72
CA MET A 82 7.68 -1.82 5.05
C MET A 82 8.97 -0.99 5.02
N LYS A 83 9.29 -0.37 3.88
CA LYS A 83 10.44 0.53 3.76
C LYS A 83 9.95 1.97 3.63
N ILE A 84 10.72 2.89 4.20
CA ILE A 84 10.44 4.32 4.07
C ILE A 84 11.14 4.84 2.82
N LEU A 85 10.39 5.36 1.87
CA LEU A 85 10.94 6.04 0.69
C LEU A 85 11.60 7.37 1.12
N SER A 86 12.69 7.74 0.45
CA SER A 86 13.34 9.01 0.72
C SER A 86 12.49 10.18 0.22
N GLY A 87 12.62 11.34 0.88
CA GLY A 87 11.98 12.56 0.43
C GLY A 87 12.42 12.95 -0.98
N SER A 88 13.68 12.68 -1.34
CA SER A 88 14.20 12.92 -2.69
C SER A 88 13.54 12.02 -3.74
N PHE A 89 13.32 10.73 -3.45
CA PHE A 89 12.59 9.82 -4.33
C PHE A 89 11.15 10.30 -4.54
N ILE A 90 10.47 10.62 -3.43
CA ILE A 90 9.07 11.09 -3.49
C ILE A 90 8.95 12.39 -4.31
N LYS A 91 9.86 13.36 -4.09
CA LYS A 91 9.85 14.64 -4.82
C LYS A 91 10.17 14.49 -6.31
N LYS A 92 11.07 13.55 -6.66
CA LYS A 92 11.50 13.33 -8.05
C LYS A 92 10.52 12.48 -8.86
N PHE A 93 9.63 11.73 -8.21
CA PHE A 93 8.65 10.90 -8.92
C PHE A 93 7.58 11.78 -9.55
N ASN A 94 7.53 11.81 -10.87
CA ASN A 94 6.52 12.57 -11.61
C ASN A 94 5.20 11.80 -11.69
N GLY A 95 4.48 11.73 -10.58
CA GLY A 95 3.22 11.00 -10.48
C GLY A 95 2.67 11.00 -9.06
N LYS A 96 1.67 10.18 -8.82
CA LYS A 96 1.03 10.05 -7.50
C LYS A 96 1.57 8.83 -6.77
N ILE A 97 1.89 8.97 -5.48
CA ILE A 97 2.24 7.84 -4.61
C ILE A 97 1.15 7.73 -3.55
N LEU A 98 0.54 6.55 -3.45
CA LEU A 98 -0.50 6.25 -2.48
C LEU A 98 -0.02 5.18 -1.52
N ASN A 99 -0.52 5.25 -0.29
CA ASN A 99 -0.36 4.19 0.70
C ASN A 99 -1.71 3.80 1.28
N ILE A 100 -1.86 2.51 1.62
CA ILE A 100 -2.93 2.05 2.49
C ILE A 100 -2.35 1.74 3.87
N HIS A 101 -2.92 2.37 4.89
CA HIS A 101 -2.46 2.29 6.27
C HIS A 101 -3.54 1.70 7.16
N PRO A 102 -3.25 0.68 7.99
CA PRO A 102 -4.24 -0.05 8.77
C PRO A 102 -4.63 0.64 10.07
N SER A 103 -4.89 1.94 10.02
CA SER A 103 -5.47 2.73 11.11
C SER A 103 -6.32 3.88 10.57
N LEU A 104 -7.06 4.54 11.47
CA LEU A 104 -7.73 5.81 11.19
C LEU A 104 -6.74 6.96 11.42
N LEU A 105 -5.96 7.31 10.39
CA LEU A 105 -5.04 8.44 10.48
C LEU A 105 -5.78 9.73 10.89
N PRO A 106 -5.16 10.59 11.69
CA PRO A 106 -3.75 10.61 12.10
C PRO A 106 -3.37 9.70 13.28
N LYS A 107 -4.31 8.93 13.85
CA LYS A 107 -4.00 7.99 14.94
C LYS A 107 -3.17 6.80 14.44
N TYR A 108 -2.25 6.35 15.28
CA TYR A 108 -1.47 5.11 15.07
C TYR A 108 -0.69 5.09 13.75
N LYS A 109 0.07 6.16 13.46
CA LYS A 109 1.08 6.15 12.40
C LYS A 109 2.13 5.07 12.67
N GLY A 110 2.76 4.54 11.62
CA GLY A 110 3.81 3.53 11.71
C GLY A 110 3.29 2.12 11.97
N LEU A 111 4.05 1.33 12.72
CA LEU A 111 3.81 -0.10 12.89
C LEU A 111 2.88 -0.42 14.08
N ASN A 112 2.49 -1.70 14.18
CA ASN A 112 1.72 -2.30 15.30
C ASN A 112 0.39 -1.61 15.59
N THR A 113 -0.29 -1.12 14.55
CA THR A 113 -1.52 -0.33 14.68
C THR A 113 -2.65 -1.08 15.37
N HIS A 114 -2.81 -2.37 15.09
CA HIS A 114 -3.86 -3.20 15.68
C HIS A 114 -3.63 -3.46 17.16
N GLU A 115 -2.40 -3.81 17.53
CA GLU A 115 -1.99 -4.02 18.91
C GLU A 115 -2.17 -2.75 19.74
N ARG A 116 -1.67 -1.61 19.21
CA ARG A 116 -1.82 -0.31 19.87
C ARG A 116 -3.28 0.10 20.05
N ALA A 117 -4.13 -0.18 19.07
CA ALA A 117 -5.56 0.11 19.18
C ALA A 117 -6.26 -0.76 20.25
N ILE A 118 -5.88 -2.04 20.37
CA ILE A 118 -6.42 -2.95 21.39
C ILE A 118 -5.93 -2.55 22.80
N ILE A 119 -4.62 -2.30 22.97
CA ILE A 119 -4.02 -1.89 24.26
C ILE A 119 -4.67 -0.59 24.75
N ASN A 120 -4.90 0.36 23.86
CA ASN A 120 -5.54 1.64 24.21
C ASN A 120 -7.08 1.54 24.30
N LYS A 121 -7.65 0.34 24.29
CA LYS A 121 -9.09 0.09 24.45
C LYS A 121 -9.95 0.94 23.51
N GLU A 122 -9.47 1.17 22.29
CA GLU A 122 -10.20 1.96 21.31
C GLU A 122 -11.52 1.25 20.93
N ARG A 123 -12.59 2.05 20.81
CA ARG A 123 -13.90 1.54 20.35
C ARG A 123 -13.92 1.25 18.84
N PHE A 124 -13.04 1.93 18.10
CA PHE A 124 -12.97 1.84 16.64
C PHE A 124 -11.51 1.90 16.17
N SER A 125 -11.22 1.11 15.15
CA SER A 125 -10.04 1.24 14.31
C SER A 125 -10.47 1.38 12.84
N GLY A 126 -9.60 1.08 11.89
CA GLY A 126 -9.94 1.13 10.48
C GLY A 126 -8.73 1.14 9.57
N CYS A 127 -8.95 1.61 8.36
CA CYS A 127 -7.88 1.80 7.39
C CYS A 127 -8.03 3.13 6.65
N THR A 128 -6.92 3.64 6.17
CA THR A 128 -6.81 4.93 5.48
C THR A 128 -6.04 4.75 4.18
N VAL A 129 -6.57 5.23 3.06
CA VAL A 129 -5.79 5.47 1.85
C VAL A 129 -5.44 6.95 1.80
N HIS A 130 -4.16 7.25 1.63
CA HIS A 130 -3.64 8.62 1.62
C HIS A 130 -2.53 8.80 0.59
N PHE A 131 -2.29 10.04 0.18
CA PHE A 131 -1.10 10.38 -0.58
C PHE A 131 0.15 10.26 0.30
N VAL A 132 1.26 9.85 -0.30
CA VAL A 132 2.55 9.76 0.40
C VAL A 132 3.29 11.08 0.25
N ASN A 133 3.82 11.58 1.36
CA ASN A 133 4.77 12.70 1.42
C ASN A 133 6.02 12.29 2.21
N SER A 134 6.94 13.22 2.45
CA SER A 134 8.20 12.95 3.17
C SER A 134 8.01 12.63 4.66
N LYS A 135 6.86 12.93 5.26
CA LYS A 135 6.53 12.62 6.65
C LYS A 135 5.75 11.31 6.72
N LEU A 136 6.14 10.40 7.63
CA LEU A 136 5.50 9.09 7.78
C LEU A 136 4.00 9.22 8.03
N ASP A 137 3.19 8.54 7.21
CA ASP A 137 1.73 8.44 7.30
C ASP A 137 1.04 9.79 7.56
N SER A 138 1.49 10.85 6.88
CA SER A 138 1.04 12.23 7.11
C SER A 138 0.55 12.95 5.86
N GLY A 139 0.47 12.25 4.73
CA GLY A 139 -0.03 12.85 3.50
C GLY A 139 -1.56 13.03 3.51
N LYS A 140 -2.07 13.81 2.57
CA LYS A 140 -3.50 14.10 2.43
C LYS A 140 -4.32 12.81 2.34
N ILE A 141 -5.30 12.67 3.21
CA ILE A 141 -6.22 11.54 3.24
C ILE A 141 -7.15 11.61 2.01
N ILE A 142 -7.31 10.47 1.33
CA ILE A 142 -8.23 10.32 0.20
C ILE A 142 -9.55 9.76 0.69
N ILE A 143 -9.49 8.67 1.46
CA ILE A 143 -10.66 7.97 2.00
C ILE A 143 -10.26 7.11 3.21
N GLN A 144 -11.19 6.97 4.14
CA GLN A 144 -11.04 6.12 5.33
C GLN A 144 -12.25 5.20 5.48
N LYS A 145 -12.01 4.06 6.14
CA LYS A 145 -13.10 3.17 6.57
C LYS A 145 -12.94 2.84 8.04
N LYS A 146 -13.99 3.17 8.82
CA LYS A 146 -14.08 2.87 10.25
C LYS A 146 -14.53 1.43 10.47
N VAL A 147 -13.93 0.75 11.44
CA VAL A 147 -14.20 -0.64 11.85
C VAL A 147 -14.40 -0.68 13.35
N ARG A 148 -15.50 -1.25 13.81
CA ARG A 148 -15.76 -1.42 15.26
C ARG A 148 -14.85 -2.50 15.83
N ILE A 149 -14.26 -2.24 16.99
CA ILE A 149 -13.52 -3.20 17.79
C ILE A 149 -14.51 -3.82 18.79
N ASN A 150 -14.63 -5.13 18.78
CA ASN A 150 -15.49 -5.85 19.71
C ASN A 150 -14.69 -6.26 20.95
N LYS A 151 -15.35 -6.49 22.09
CA LYS A 151 -14.68 -6.89 23.35
C LYS A 151 -13.82 -8.15 23.22
N LYS A 152 -14.17 -9.06 22.30
CA LYS A 152 -13.44 -10.32 22.03
C LYS A 152 -12.34 -10.20 20.96
N ASP A 153 -12.12 -9.00 20.40
CA ASP A 153 -11.09 -8.85 19.38
C ASP A 153 -9.70 -8.81 20.01
N ASP A 154 -8.82 -9.57 19.44
CA ASP A 154 -7.38 -9.49 19.59
C ASP A 154 -6.73 -8.79 18.38
N PRO A 155 -5.43 -8.48 18.40
CA PRO A 155 -4.75 -7.86 17.27
C PRO A 155 -4.88 -8.64 15.96
N LYS A 156 -4.92 -9.97 16.02
CA LYS A 156 -5.00 -10.86 14.85
C LYS A 156 -6.42 -10.85 14.22
N SER A 157 -7.46 -10.91 15.04
CA SER A 157 -8.84 -10.82 14.57
C SER A 157 -9.15 -9.44 14.00
N LEU A 158 -8.70 -8.37 14.68
CA LEU A 158 -8.83 -7.00 14.22
C LEU A 158 -8.11 -6.79 12.89
N SER A 159 -6.88 -7.29 12.75
CA SER A 159 -6.12 -7.24 11.49
C SER A 159 -6.89 -7.88 10.34
N LYS A 160 -7.49 -9.06 10.53
CA LYS A 160 -8.31 -9.73 9.51
C LYS A 160 -9.54 -8.91 9.12
N LYS A 161 -10.21 -8.28 10.09
CA LYS A 161 -11.36 -7.39 9.82
C LYS A 161 -10.95 -6.17 9.01
N ILE A 162 -9.85 -5.53 9.39
CA ILE A 162 -9.34 -4.33 8.71
C ILE A 162 -8.87 -4.67 7.30
N LEU A 163 -8.15 -5.79 7.12
CA LEU A 163 -7.70 -6.24 5.81
C LEU A 163 -8.84 -6.43 4.80
N LYS A 164 -9.99 -6.96 5.23
CA LYS A 164 -11.18 -7.05 4.37
C LYS A 164 -11.64 -5.66 3.91
N GLN A 165 -11.57 -4.65 4.79
CA GLN A 165 -11.93 -3.28 4.43
C GLN A 165 -10.88 -2.61 3.54
N GLU A 166 -9.60 -2.89 3.73
CA GLU A 166 -8.52 -2.41 2.87
C GLU A 166 -8.73 -2.86 1.42
N HIS A 167 -9.09 -4.14 1.22
CA HIS A 167 -9.36 -4.70 -0.10
C HIS A 167 -10.51 -3.97 -0.84
N LEU A 168 -11.50 -3.48 -0.11
CA LEU A 168 -12.60 -2.70 -0.68
C LEU A 168 -12.22 -1.23 -0.87
N LEU A 169 -11.44 -0.70 0.07
CA LEU A 169 -11.15 0.73 0.15
C LEU A 169 -10.12 1.18 -0.89
N TYR A 170 -9.08 0.39 -1.12
CA TYR A 170 -8.01 0.78 -2.04
C TYR A 170 -8.52 0.95 -3.49
N PRO A 171 -9.29 0.00 -4.07
CA PRO A 171 -9.93 0.22 -5.38
C PRO A 171 -10.85 1.45 -5.41
N LYS A 172 -11.63 1.70 -4.35
CA LYS A 172 -12.49 2.89 -4.25
C LYS A 172 -11.68 4.18 -4.27
N ALA A 173 -10.54 4.21 -3.54
CA ALA A 173 -9.63 5.36 -3.55
C ALA A 173 -9.08 5.63 -4.96
N LEU A 174 -8.67 4.58 -5.67
CA LEU A 174 -8.16 4.70 -7.04
C LEU A 174 -9.22 5.23 -8.00
N LYS A 175 -10.43 4.70 -7.95
CA LYS A 175 -11.55 5.25 -8.73
C LYS A 175 -11.75 6.74 -8.42
N LYS A 176 -11.81 7.12 -7.13
CA LYS A 176 -12.03 8.51 -6.71
C LYS A 176 -11.01 9.50 -7.26
N ILE A 177 -9.73 9.10 -7.39
CA ILE A 177 -8.65 10.02 -7.81
C ILE A 177 -8.32 9.96 -9.30
N LEU A 178 -8.79 8.94 -10.01
CA LEU A 178 -8.48 8.66 -11.41
C LEU A 178 -9.72 8.69 -12.31
N SER A 179 -10.95 8.67 -11.76
CA SER A 179 -12.15 8.95 -12.54
C SER A 179 -12.04 10.40 -13.02
N LYS A 180 -12.04 10.59 -14.33
CA LYS A 180 -12.24 11.93 -14.90
C LYS A 180 -13.60 12.42 -14.42
N THR A 181 -13.64 13.54 -13.79
CA THR A 181 -14.84 14.36 -13.66
C THR A 181 -15.42 14.62 -15.02
#